data_31814889eca2ff9dbcea1501b2dbcbdd
#
_entry.id   31814889eca2ff9dbcea1501b2dbcbdd
#
_cell.length_a   1.000
_cell.length_b   1.000
_cell.length_c   1.000
_cell.angle_alpha   90.00
_cell.angle_beta   90.00
_cell.angle_gamma   90.00
#
_symmetry.space_group_name_H-M   'P 1'
#
loop_
_entity.id
_entity.type
_entity.pdbx_description
1 polymer ?
#
loop_
_entity_poly.entity_id
_entity_poly.type
_entity_poly.pdbx_seq_one_letter_code
_entity_poly.pdbx_strand_id
1 'polypeptide(L)'
;MTEELVHGLAESLAQKQLKVVFAESCTGGLVSAALAGVPGISEWLCGSAVTYRSPTKVAWLGVDATQIAHHTAVCDEVALQMAVGVLEKTPEADLAISITGHLGPAAPEDMDGL
;
A
#
# COMPACT_ATOMS: atom_id res chain seq x y z
N MET A 1 13.69 -0.29 -3.61
CA MET A 1 13.19 0.97 -4.19
C MET A 1 14.32 1.97 -4.28
N THR A 2 14.53 2.57 -5.44
CA THR A 2 15.65 3.48 -5.64
C THR A 2 15.36 4.85 -5.05
N GLU A 3 16.42 5.56 -4.65
CA GLU A 3 16.29 6.92 -4.15
C GLU A 3 15.67 7.86 -5.20
N GLU A 4 16.00 7.64 -6.47
CA GLU A 4 15.46 8.48 -7.56
C GLU A 4 13.94 8.37 -7.66
N LEU A 5 13.39 7.14 -7.53
CA LEU A 5 11.94 6.93 -7.56
C LEU A 5 11.27 7.55 -6.35
N VAL A 6 11.87 7.42 -5.19
CA VAL A 6 11.33 7.98 -3.95
C VAL A 6 11.31 9.50 -4.01
N HIS A 7 12.40 10.12 -4.43
CA HIS A 7 12.47 11.57 -4.60
C HIS A 7 11.54 12.07 -5.68
N GLY A 8 11.41 11.32 -6.78
CA GLY A 8 10.47 11.65 -7.86
C GLY A 8 9.02 11.64 -7.39
N LEU A 9 8.65 10.65 -6.59
CA LEU A 9 7.30 10.59 -6.01
C LEU A 9 7.06 11.78 -5.08
N ALA A 10 8.00 12.05 -4.18
CA ALA A 10 7.89 13.16 -3.24
C ALA A 10 7.74 14.49 -3.96
N GLU A 11 8.53 14.70 -5.00
CA GLU A 11 8.47 15.91 -5.82
C GLU A 11 7.14 16.06 -6.54
N SER A 12 6.62 14.96 -7.10
CA SER A 12 5.31 14.96 -7.76
C SER A 12 4.17 15.28 -6.80
N LEU A 13 4.21 14.72 -5.60
CA LEU A 13 3.20 15.00 -4.58
C LEU A 13 3.22 16.48 -4.20
N ALA A 14 4.42 17.05 -4.01
CA ALA A 14 4.56 18.46 -3.65
C ALA A 14 4.08 19.38 -4.78
N GLN A 15 4.45 19.08 -6.02
CA GLN A 15 4.06 19.90 -7.16
C GLN A 15 2.54 19.89 -7.38
N LYS A 16 1.92 18.74 -7.21
CA LYS A 16 0.48 18.58 -7.39
C LYS A 16 -0.32 18.89 -6.12
N GLN A 17 0.36 19.09 -5.00
CA GLN A 17 -0.25 19.32 -3.70
C GLN A 17 -1.23 18.19 -3.32
N LEU A 18 -0.76 16.95 -3.44
CA LEU A 18 -1.54 15.77 -3.13
C LEU A 18 -1.02 15.06 -1.89
N LYS A 19 -1.92 14.75 -0.98
CA LYS A 19 -1.62 13.96 0.22
C LYS A 19 -1.89 12.50 -0.07
N VAL A 20 -0.94 11.63 0.30
CA VAL A 20 -0.98 10.19 0.01
C VAL A 20 -1.06 9.37 1.29
N VAL A 21 -1.82 8.29 1.24
CA VAL A 21 -1.84 7.26 2.27
C VAL A 21 -1.54 5.91 1.62
N PHE A 22 -0.80 5.05 2.34
CA PHE A 22 -0.44 3.72 1.84
C PHE A 22 -1.19 2.63 2.56
N ALA A 23 -1.41 1.52 1.85
CA ALA A 23 -1.78 0.24 2.45
C ALA A 23 -0.76 -0.79 1.98
N GLU A 24 0.04 -1.30 2.89
CA GLU A 24 1.15 -2.20 2.57
C GLU A 24 0.90 -3.58 3.14
N SER A 25 1.29 -4.61 2.40
CA SER A 25 1.25 -5.99 2.84
C SER A 25 2.66 -6.58 2.81
N CYS A 26 3.08 -7.13 1.69
CA CYS A 26 4.38 -7.81 1.58
C CYS A 26 5.59 -6.91 1.88
N THR A 27 5.47 -5.63 1.68
CA THR A 27 6.56 -4.67 1.93
C THR A 27 6.72 -4.30 3.41
N GLY A 28 5.71 -4.59 4.24
CA GLY A 28 5.80 -4.42 5.69
C GLY A 28 6.04 -2.99 6.18
N GLY A 29 5.75 -1.98 5.35
CA GLY A 29 5.98 -0.58 5.69
C GLY A 29 7.21 0.02 5.03
N LEU A 30 7.96 -0.74 4.25
CA LEU A 30 9.21 -0.25 3.63
C LEU A 30 8.96 0.88 2.62
N VAL A 31 7.85 0.84 1.89
CA VAL A 31 7.56 1.86 0.88
C VAL A 31 7.31 3.21 1.54
N SER A 32 6.44 3.25 2.53
CA SER A 32 6.17 4.48 3.27
C SER A 32 7.39 4.93 4.08
N ALA A 33 8.17 3.99 4.63
CA ALA A 33 9.39 4.33 5.35
C ALA A 33 10.43 5.00 4.43
N ALA A 34 10.57 4.50 3.21
CA ALA A 34 11.46 5.11 2.22
C ALA A 34 11.04 6.54 1.90
N LEU A 35 9.75 6.76 1.69
CA LEU A 35 9.22 8.09 1.41
C LEU A 35 9.39 9.03 2.62
N ALA A 36 9.22 8.49 3.82
CA ALA A 36 9.33 9.28 5.05
C ALA A 36 10.70 9.91 5.26
N GLY A 37 11.73 9.39 4.61
CA GLY A 37 13.10 9.94 4.69
C GLY A 37 13.33 11.18 3.84
N VAL A 38 12.39 11.57 2.98
CA VAL A 38 12.57 12.71 2.10
C VAL A 38 12.24 14.01 2.84
N PRO A 39 13.15 15.01 2.85
CA PRO A 39 12.86 16.29 3.50
C PRO A 39 11.60 16.94 2.94
N GLY A 40 10.76 17.47 3.81
CA GLY A 40 9.51 18.14 3.42
C GLY A 40 8.32 17.21 3.20
N ILE A 41 8.52 15.90 3.32
CA ILE A 41 7.45 14.93 3.02
C ILE A 41 6.28 14.98 4.02
N SER A 42 6.50 15.56 5.19
CA SER A 42 5.45 15.65 6.23
C SER A 42 4.18 16.36 5.76
N GLU A 43 4.31 17.23 4.76
CA GLU A 43 3.15 17.90 4.18
C GLU A 43 2.27 16.96 3.36
N TRP A 44 2.83 15.85 2.85
CA TRP A 44 2.18 15.04 1.83
C TRP A 44 1.95 13.58 2.21
N LEU A 45 2.72 13.05 3.16
CA LEU A 45 2.56 11.67 3.63
C LEU A 45 1.64 11.60 4.84
N CYS A 46 0.45 11.04 4.67
CA CYS A 46 -0.52 10.89 5.76
C CYS A 46 -0.20 9.74 6.69
N GLY A 47 0.20 8.61 6.11
CA GLY A 47 0.46 7.41 6.88
C GLY A 47 0.45 6.16 6.03
N SER A 48 0.54 5.01 6.69
CA SER A 48 0.49 3.70 6.04
C SER A 48 -0.16 2.68 6.96
N ALA A 49 -1.09 1.91 6.44
CA ALA A 49 -1.67 0.78 7.14
C ALA A 49 -0.94 -0.48 6.68
N VAL A 50 -0.18 -1.09 7.58
CA VAL A 50 0.54 -2.33 7.30
C VAL A 50 -0.37 -3.49 7.67
N THR A 51 -0.96 -4.13 6.68
CA THR A 51 -1.92 -5.22 6.85
C THR A 51 -1.36 -6.49 6.22
N TYR A 52 -0.45 -7.13 6.94
CA TYR A 52 0.32 -8.25 6.40
C TYR A 52 -0.52 -9.50 6.16
N ARG A 53 -1.40 -9.83 7.10
CA ARG A 53 -2.24 -11.03 7.03
C ARG A 53 -3.62 -10.72 6.46
N SER A 54 -4.21 -11.74 5.81
CA SER A 54 -5.56 -11.61 5.24
C SER A 54 -6.63 -11.20 6.26
N PRO A 55 -6.69 -11.79 7.47
CA PRO A 55 -7.66 -11.33 8.47
C PRO A 55 -7.48 -9.85 8.85
N THR A 56 -6.25 -9.35 8.85
CA THR A 56 -5.96 -7.95 9.15
C THR A 56 -6.45 -7.04 8.03
N LYS A 57 -6.29 -7.47 6.76
CA LYS A 57 -6.84 -6.73 5.62
C LYS A 57 -8.34 -6.57 5.73
N VAL A 58 -9.03 -7.64 6.12
CA VAL A 58 -10.49 -7.63 6.31
C VAL A 58 -10.87 -6.70 7.46
N ALA A 59 -10.22 -6.88 8.61
CA ALA A 59 -10.58 -6.15 9.84
C ALA A 59 -10.30 -4.66 9.76
N TRP A 60 -9.16 -4.28 9.18
CA TRP A 60 -8.71 -2.88 9.17
C TRP A 60 -9.17 -2.12 7.93
N LEU A 61 -9.16 -2.76 6.79
CA LEU A 61 -9.40 -2.06 5.51
C LEU A 61 -10.73 -2.46 4.85
N GLY A 62 -11.48 -3.37 5.46
CA GLY A 62 -12.76 -3.79 4.90
C GLY A 62 -12.65 -4.60 3.62
N VAL A 63 -11.50 -5.26 3.41
CA VAL A 63 -11.35 -6.15 2.25
C VAL A 63 -12.34 -7.30 2.36
N ASP A 64 -12.97 -7.66 1.26
CA ASP A 64 -13.95 -8.74 1.21
C ASP A 64 -13.28 -10.10 1.37
N ALA A 65 -13.62 -10.80 2.44
CA ALA A 65 -13.06 -12.13 2.73
C ALA A 65 -13.33 -13.14 1.61
N THR A 66 -14.46 -13.00 0.91
CA THR A 66 -14.80 -13.91 -0.20
C THR A 66 -13.88 -13.67 -1.40
N GLN A 67 -13.46 -12.45 -1.64
CA GLN A 67 -12.49 -12.16 -2.70
C GLN A 67 -11.13 -12.80 -2.42
N ILE A 68 -10.68 -12.76 -1.18
CA ILE A 68 -9.44 -13.43 -0.78
C ILE A 68 -9.57 -14.95 -0.94
N ALA A 69 -10.70 -15.51 -0.55
CA ALA A 69 -10.96 -16.95 -0.66
C ALA A 69 -10.98 -17.43 -2.12
N HIS A 70 -11.53 -16.62 -3.04
CA HIS A 70 -11.66 -16.98 -4.45
C HIS A 70 -10.40 -16.68 -5.28
N HIS A 71 -9.69 -15.60 -4.95
CA HIS A 71 -8.63 -15.07 -5.82
C HIS A 71 -7.27 -14.99 -5.14
N THR A 72 -7.15 -15.35 -3.88
CA THR A 72 -5.99 -15.15 -3.02
C THR A 72 -5.87 -13.70 -2.55
N ALA A 73 -4.97 -13.47 -1.57
CA ALA A 73 -4.71 -12.13 -1.05
C ALA A 73 -3.88 -11.28 -2.02
N VAL A 74 -3.40 -11.88 -3.12
CA VAL A 74 -2.56 -11.20 -4.11
C VAL A 74 -3.29 -11.20 -5.45
N CYS A 75 -4.10 -10.19 -5.66
CA CYS A 75 -4.81 -9.96 -6.92
C CYS A 75 -5.18 -8.49 -7.01
N ASP A 76 -5.53 -8.07 -8.22
CA ASP A 76 -5.90 -6.67 -8.47
C ASP A 76 -7.09 -6.23 -7.62
N GLU A 77 -8.06 -7.11 -7.43
CA GLU A 77 -9.26 -6.79 -6.65
C GLU A 77 -8.94 -6.53 -5.18
N VAL A 78 -8.09 -7.36 -4.57
CA VAL A 78 -7.67 -7.16 -3.18
C VAL A 78 -6.84 -5.88 -3.06
N ALA A 79 -5.93 -5.62 -4.01
CA ALA A 79 -5.14 -4.39 -4.01
C ALA A 79 -6.04 -3.15 -4.09
N LEU A 80 -7.04 -3.19 -4.95
CA LEU A 80 -8.00 -2.09 -5.08
C LEU A 80 -8.77 -1.88 -3.78
N GLN A 81 -9.27 -2.95 -3.18
CA GLN A 81 -10.03 -2.86 -1.92
C GLN A 81 -9.18 -2.35 -0.77
N MET A 82 -7.88 -2.72 -0.73
CA MET A 82 -6.95 -2.19 0.26
C MET A 82 -6.81 -0.67 0.10
N ALA A 83 -6.63 -0.19 -1.12
CA ALA A 83 -6.49 1.24 -1.40
C ALA A 83 -7.76 2.01 -1.05
N VAL A 84 -8.92 1.50 -1.47
CA VAL A 84 -10.22 2.12 -1.15
C VAL A 84 -10.42 2.17 0.36
N GLY A 85 -10.15 1.07 1.06
CA GLY A 85 -10.35 1.00 2.51
C GLY A 85 -9.47 1.97 3.28
N VAL A 86 -8.20 2.08 2.93
CA VAL A 86 -7.30 3.00 3.63
C VAL A 86 -7.62 4.45 3.29
N LEU A 87 -8.06 4.73 2.07
CA LEU A 87 -8.45 6.07 1.66
C LEU A 87 -9.68 6.53 2.44
N GLU A 88 -10.67 5.67 2.60
CA GLU A 88 -11.89 5.97 3.37
C GLU A 88 -11.59 6.28 4.83
N LYS A 89 -10.55 5.67 5.40
CA LYS A 89 -10.15 5.90 6.78
C LYS A 89 -9.27 7.14 6.98
N THR A 90 -8.87 7.78 5.90
CA THR A 90 -7.92 8.90 5.93
C THR A 90 -8.52 10.11 5.25
N PRO A 91 -9.42 10.85 5.95
CA PRO A 91 -10.16 11.96 5.32
C PRO A 91 -9.30 13.04 4.68
N GLU A 92 -8.09 13.26 5.17
CA GLU A 92 -7.20 14.27 4.61
C GLU A 92 -6.46 13.80 3.35
N ALA A 93 -6.43 12.51 3.05
CA ALA A 93 -5.69 11.99 1.91
C ALA A 93 -6.43 12.25 0.60
N ASP A 94 -5.66 12.59 -0.43
CA ASP A 94 -6.18 12.80 -1.78
C ASP A 94 -6.09 11.52 -2.62
N LEU A 95 -5.13 10.65 -2.30
CA LEU A 95 -4.96 9.39 -3.01
C LEU A 95 -4.40 8.32 -2.08
N ALA A 96 -4.63 7.08 -2.46
CA ALA A 96 -4.09 5.92 -1.77
C ALA A 96 -3.32 5.03 -2.73
N ILE A 97 -2.26 4.43 -2.24
CA ILE A 97 -1.45 3.46 -2.97
C ILE A 97 -1.40 2.18 -2.14
N SER A 98 -1.74 1.05 -2.74
CA SER A 98 -1.66 -0.23 -2.06
C SER A 98 -0.62 -1.13 -2.71
N ILE A 99 0.03 -1.95 -1.88
CA ILE A 99 1.01 -2.92 -2.33
C ILE A 99 0.70 -4.27 -1.68
N THR A 100 0.49 -5.29 -2.49
CA THR A 100 0.34 -6.67 -2.03
C THR A 100 1.14 -7.59 -2.95
N GLY A 101 1.58 -8.73 -2.43
CA GLY A 101 2.39 -9.66 -3.20
C GLY A 101 2.75 -10.89 -2.39
N HIS A 102 3.29 -11.90 -3.06
CA HIS A 102 3.84 -13.09 -2.43
C HIS A 102 5.36 -12.96 -2.33
N LEU A 103 5.89 -13.17 -1.14
CA LEU A 103 7.32 -13.21 -0.90
C LEU A 103 7.66 -14.56 -0.28
N GLY A 104 8.69 -15.20 -0.81
CA GLY A 104 9.19 -16.42 -0.24
C GLY A 104 8.83 -17.68 -1.02
N PRO A 105 9.32 -18.83 -0.55
CA PRO A 105 9.26 -20.09 -1.31
C PRO A 105 7.88 -20.74 -1.36
N ALA A 106 6.92 -20.28 -0.57
CA ALA A 106 5.57 -20.81 -0.55
C ALA A 106 4.63 -20.14 -1.55
N ALA A 107 5.12 -19.19 -2.35
CA ALA A 107 4.31 -18.52 -3.36
C ALA A 107 3.85 -19.51 -4.43
N PRO A 108 2.61 -19.37 -4.96
CA PRO A 108 2.15 -20.20 -6.08
C PRO A 108 3.07 -20.08 -7.29
N GLU A 109 3.15 -21.18 -8.09
CA GLU A 109 4.03 -21.22 -9.26
C GLU A 109 3.75 -20.13 -10.30
N ASP A 110 2.51 -19.71 -10.41
CA ASP A 110 2.08 -18.69 -11.38
C ASP A 110 2.16 -17.27 -10.84
N MET A 111 2.75 -17.09 -9.66
CA MET A 111 2.91 -15.78 -9.03
C MET A 111 4.36 -15.51 -8.68
N ASP A 112 4.72 -14.23 -8.70
CA ASP A 112 6.06 -13.80 -8.34
C ASP A 112 6.27 -13.95 -6.83
N GLY A 113 7.29 -14.72 -6.44
CA GLY A 113 7.63 -14.96 -5.04
C GLY A 113 8.70 -14.03 -4.48
N LEU A 114 8.96 -12.91 -5.10
CA LEU A 114 10.01 -11.96 -4.71
C LEU A 114 9.79 -11.28 -3.37
#